data_1e480f25a488b33a9bac6532b99146e6
#
_entry.id   1e480f25a488b33a9bac6532b99146e6
#
_cell.length_a   1.000
_cell.length_b   1.000
_cell.length_c   1.000
_cell.angle_alpha   90.00
_cell.angle_beta   90.00
_cell.angle_gamma   90.00
#
_symmetry.space_group_name_H-M   'P 1'
#
loop_
_entity.id
_entity.type
_entity.pdbx_description
1 polymer ?
#
loop_
_entity_poly.entity_id
_entity_poly.type
_entity_poly.pdbx_seq_one_letter_code
_entity_poly.pdbx_strand_id
1 'polypeptide(L)'
;MSNKLNRRALLKTGAAAVGTIAAPSILSANVVFNKPMVAALNAPAGDPTNASIARIPELMKKNAGLDLNLQVFPPNSLGNDVNVLESVQNGFVDISSNATAQFSVFDDSFAFADLPYAVPSWDAAMKLFKSDLWKEQTEKFEAAVPTLKVLPPVGAGGFRLLWNDDRPLKTPADVNGLKFRSTRSPIGQALFKAWNGNPTPISFFETQEAIKNGVVDGFHVQPIWTYKFNFQEVLKHATKVDSIFAIQFQVMNKNTWNAMPPEYQTAFMEAAQIA
;
A
#
# COMPACT_ATOMS: atom_id res chain seq x y z
N MET A 1 75.97 46.69 28.15
CA MET A 1 74.68 47.31 28.49
C MET A 1 73.58 46.29 28.23
N SER A 2 73.08 45.69 29.34
CA SER A 2 72.11 44.57 29.33
C SER A 2 70.67 45.15 29.33
N ASN A 3 69.91 44.93 28.24
CA ASN A 3 68.55 45.39 28.14
C ASN A 3 67.63 44.25 28.70
N LYS A 4 67.22 44.37 29.96
CA LYS A 4 66.27 43.44 30.62
C LYS A 4 64.85 43.76 30.07
N LEU A 5 64.33 42.91 29.24
CA LEU A 5 62.93 42.92 28.81
C LEU A 5 62.02 42.69 30.02
N ASN A 6 61.19 43.67 30.31
CA ASN A 6 60.32 43.69 31.47
C ASN A 6 59.05 42.86 31.21
N ARG A 7 58.91 41.71 31.87
CA ARG A 7 57.78 40.77 31.74
C ARG A 7 56.40 41.38 32.00
N ARG A 8 56.33 42.56 32.60
CA ARG A 8 55.08 43.27 32.86
C ARG A 8 54.53 44.06 31.65
N ALA A 9 55.36 44.34 30.64
CA ALA A 9 54.91 45.02 29.45
C ALA A 9 54.24 44.08 28.43
N LEU A 10 54.48 42.78 28.50
CA LEU A 10 53.88 41.75 27.62
C LEU A 10 52.46 41.36 28.02
N LEU A 11 51.98 41.74 29.19
CA LEU A 11 50.62 41.37 29.66
C LEU A 11 49.55 42.47 29.40
N LYS A 12 49.92 43.58 28.79
CA LYS A 12 48.99 44.69 28.53
C LYS A 12 48.55 44.83 27.05
N THR A 13 49.07 43.99 26.15
CA THR A 13 48.70 44.02 24.71
C THR A 13 47.99 42.75 24.23
N GLY A 14 47.54 41.88 25.18
CA GLY A 14 46.90 40.63 24.86
C GLY A 14 45.38 40.60 25.03
N ALA A 15 44.69 41.75 24.99
CA ALA A 15 43.26 41.77 25.25
C ALA A 15 42.50 42.52 24.12
N ALA A 16 42.45 41.96 22.93
CA ALA A 16 41.43 42.26 21.90
C ALA A 16 41.61 41.34 20.67
N ALA A 17 41.68 40.03 20.86
CA ALA A 17 41.34 39.11 19.78
C ALA A 17 40.12 38.31 20.28
N VAL A 18 38.93 38.91 20.15
CA VAL A 18 37.68 38.17 20.17
C VAL A 18 37.73 37.24 18.95
N GLY A 19 38.28 36.05 19.17
CA GLY A 19 38.13 34.97 18.21
C GLY A 19 36.65 34.67 18.07
N THR A 20 36.04 35.06 16.96
CA THR A 20 34.80 34.46 16.47
C THR A 20 35.08 32.96 16.34
N ILE A 21 34.66 32.19 17.34
CA ILE A 21 34.52 30.77 17.21
C ILE A 21 33.43 30.61 16.12
N ALA A 22 33.86 30.44 14.88
CA ALA A 22 32.99 29.94 13.83
C ALA A 22 32.55 28.58 14.34
N ALA A 23 31.29 28.52 14.83
CA ALA A 23 30.64 27.24 15.07
C ALA A 23 30.81 26.44 13.77
N PRO A 24 31.28 25.19 13.82
CA PRO A 24 31.32 24.38 12.64
C PRO A 24 29.89 24.36 12.11
N SER A 25 29.65 24.98 10.95
CA SER A 25 28.48 24.72 10.19
C SER A 25 28.51 23.22 9.93
N ILE A 26 27.66 22.49 10.63
CA ILE A 26 27.35 21.11 10.26
C ILE A 26 26.78 21.25 8.87
N LEU A 27 27.61 21.14 7.83
CA LEU A 27 27.14 20.77 6.52
C LEU A 27 26.43 19.43 6.76
N SER A 28 25.12 19.47 6.84
CA SER A 28 24.31 18.28 6.67
C SER A 28 24.69 17.76 5.29
N ALA A 29 25.60 16.78 5.25
CA ALA A 29 25.83 16.03 4.04
C ALA A 29 24.45 15.49 3.67
N ASN A 30 23.87 15.97 2.56
CA ASN A 30 22.64 15.42 2.04
C ASN A 30 22.89 13.92 1.87
N VAL A 31 22.38 13.13 2.80
CA VAL A 31 22.49 11.67 2.75
C VAL A 31 21.61 11.25 1.57
N VAL A 32 22.24 10.91 0.45
CA VAL A 32 21.53 10.49 -0.75
C VAL A 32 21.16 9.02 -0.60
N PHE A 33 19.87 8.72 -0.51
CA PHE A 33 19.39 7.35 -0.59
C PHE A 33 19.31 6.92 -2.06
N ASN A 34 20.26 6.11 -2.48
CA ASN A 34 20.48 5.75 -3.89
C ASN A 34 20.14 4.29 -4.22
N LYS A 35 19.50 3.58 -3.28
CA LYS A 35 19.06 2.19 -3.50
C LYS A 35 17.95 2.18 -4.55
N PRO A 36 18.10 1.45 -5.67
CA PRO A 36 16.98 1.18 -6.57
C PRO A 36 15.90 0.40 -5.83
N MET A 37 14.66 0.84 -5.95
CA MET A 37 13.50 0.19 -5.35
C MET A 37 12.57 -0.35 -6.43
N VAL A 38 11.91 -1.45 -6.12
CA VAL A 38 10.96 -2.15 -6.98
C VAL A 38 9.58 -2.15 -6.33
N ALA A 39 8.57 -1.64 -7.06
CA ALA A 39 7.18 -1.78 -6.69
C ALA A 39 6.45 -2.73 -7.64
N ALA A 40 5.80 -3.75 -7.10
CA ALA A 40 4.94 -4.67 -7.82
C ALA A 40 3.48 -4.41 -7.42
N LEU A 41 2.72 -3.77 -8.30
CA LEU A 41 1.36 -3.34 -8.05
C LEU A 41 0.38 -4.18 -8.85
N ASN A 42 -0.69 -4.66 -8.20
CA ASN A 42 -1.66 -5.55 -8.84
C ASN A 42 -2.86 -4.81 -9.47
N ALA A 43 -2.96 -3.50 -9.28
CA ALA A 43 -4.01 -2.70 -9.87
C ALA A 43 -3.77 -2.47 -11.39
N PRO A 44 -4.83 -2.31 -12.19
CA PRO A 44 -4.69 -2.06 -13.63
C PRO A 44 -4.09 -0.67 -13.92
N ALA A 45 -3.54 -0.51 -15.11
CA ALA A 45 -3.02 0.79 -15.55
C ALA A 45 -4.09 1.89 -15.48
N GLY A 46 -3.73 3.04 -14.89
CA GLY A 46 -4.64 4.17 -14.68
C GLY A 46 -5.56 4.03 -13.45
N ASP A 47 -5.41 2.99 -12.66
CA ASP A 47 -6.06 2.88 -11.35
C ASP A 47 -5.38 3.83 -10.34
N PRO A 48 -6.15 4.50 -9.46
CA PRO A 48 -5.60 5.37 -8.42
C PRO A 48 -4.54 4.70 -7.54
N THR A 49 -4.66 3.40 -7.31
CA THR A 49 -3.70 2.62 -6.52
C THR A 49 -2.31 2.62 -7.15
N ASN A 50 -2.21 2.45 -8.48
CA ASN A 50 -0.92 2.52 -9.16
C ASN A 50 -0.40 3.95 -9.18
N ALA A 51 -1.27 4.93 -9.40
CA ALA A 51 -0.90 6.34 -9.40
C ALA A 51 -0.34 6.78 -8.05
N SER A 52 -0.90 6.31 -6.94
CA SER A 52 -0.46 6.69 -5.59
C SER A 52 1.00 6.32 -5.33
N ILE A 53 1.46 5.14 -5.76
CA ILE A 53 2.86 4.74 -5.59
C ILE A 53 3.77 5.38 -6.66
N ALA A 54 3.31 5.42 -7.93
CA ALA A 54 4.11 5.93 -9.04
C ALA A 54 4.43 7.43 -8.92
N ARG A 55 3.60 8.20 -8.23
CA ARG A 55 3.79 9.65 -8.02
C ARG A 55 4.70 9.99 -6.85
N ILE A 56 5.02 9.05 -5.97
CA ILE A 56 5.84 9.31 -4.78
C ILE A 56 7.19 9.96 -5.14
N PRO A 57 7.97 9.46 -6.12
CA PRO A 57 9.24 10.08 -6.48
C PRO A 57 9.10 11.55 -6.92
N GLU A 58 8.10 11.87 -7.75
CA GLU A 58 7.82 13.23 -8.18
C GLU A 58 7.46 14.15 -7.00
N LEU A 59 6.59 13.67 -6.11
CA LEU A 59 6.14 14.42 -4.93
C LEU A 59 7.28 14.65 -3.93
N MET A 60 8.12 13.64 -3.67
CA MET A 60 9.32 13.78 -2.85
C MET A 60 10.30 14.81 -3.44
N LYS A 61 10.53 14.75 -4.75
CA LYS A 61 11.39 15.74 -5.43
C LYS A 61 10.83 17.15 -5.32
N LYS A 62 9.53 17.30 -5.59
CA LYS A 62 8.85 18.61 -5.55
C LYS A 62 8.81 19.22 -4.16
N ASN A 63 8.46 18.42 -3.14
CA ASN A 63 8.14 18.94 -1.81
C ASN A 63 9.35 18.96 -0.86
N ALA A 64 10.30 18.03 -1.03
CA ALA A 64 11.46 17.87 -0.16
C ALA A 64 12.81 18.00 -0.89
N GLY A 65 12.84 18.09 -2.21
CA GLY A 65 14.07 18.12 -3.00
C GLY A 65 14.82 16.77 -3.05
N LEU A 66 14.20 15.69 -2.59
CA LEU A 66 14.81 14.36 -2.49
C LEU A 66 14.47 13.51 -3.72
N ASP A 67 15.50 12.88 -4.28
CA ASP A 67 15.35 11.93 -5.38
C ASP A 67 15.12 10.52 -4.86
N LEU A 68 14.14 9.81 -5.42
CA LEU A 68 13.85 8.40 -5.11
C LEU A 68 13.88 7.59 -6.40
N ASN A 69 14.75 6.57 -6.46
CA ASN A 69 14.80 5.65 -7.59
C ASN A 69 13.80 4.51 -7.37
N LEU A 70 12.59 4.67 -7.89
CA LEU A 70 11.50 3.70 -7.78
C LEU A 70 11.03 3.24 -9.16
N GLN A 71 11.17 1.96 -9.44
CA GLN A 71 10.62 1.32 -10.63
C GLN A 71 9.31 0.61 -10.30
N VAL A 72 8.24 0.98 -11.02
CA VAL A 72 6.91 0.34 -10.87
C VAL A 72 6.71 -0.67 -11.99
N PHE A 73 6.42 -1.91 -11.60
CA PHE A 73 6.19 -3.01 -12.52
C PHE A 73 4.69 -3.23 -12.78
N PRO A 74 4.32 -3.64 -14.01
CA PRO A 74 2.93 -3.92 -14.38
C PRO A 74 2.31 -5.03 -13.54
N PRO A 75 0.97 -5.08 -13.47
CA PRO A 75 0.26 -6.16 -12.79
C PRO A 75 0.70 -7.56 -13.26
N ASN A 76 0.83 -8.49 -12.33
CA ASN A 76 1.18 -9.89 -12.57
C ASN A 76 2.54 -10.15 -13.24
N SER A 77 3.40 -9.14 -13.40
CA SER A 77 4.72 -9.30 -14.06
C SER A 77 5.80 -9.86 -13.12
N LEU A 78 5.68 -9.60 -11.82
CA LEU A 78 6.59 -10.11 -10.79
C LEU A 78 5.93 -11.16 -9.87
N GLY A 79 4.85 -11.76 -10.31
CA GLY A 79 4.06 -12.73 -9.58
C GLY A 79 2.60 -12.29 -9.42
N ASN A 80 1.73 -13.26 -9.09
CA ASN A 80 0.33 -12.99 -8.84
C ASN A 80 0.11 -12.27 -7.48
N ASP A 81 -1.13 -11.92 -7.18
CA ASP A 81 -1.53 -11.18 -5.99
C ASP A 81 -1.15 -11.84 -4.64
N VAL A 82 -0.85 -13.13 -4.64
CA VAL A 82 -0.38 -13.86 -3.45
C VAL A 82 1.14 -13.84 -3.38
N ASN A 83 1.82 -14.22 -4.46
CA ASN A 83 3.27 -14.39 -4.49
C ASN A 83 4.03 -13.06 -4.31
N VAL A 84 3.43 -11.95 -4.76
CA VAL A 84 4.03 -10.61 -4.60
C VAL A 84 4.14 -10.22 -3.12
N LEU A 85 3.16 -10.55 -2.28
CA LEU A 85 3.24 -10.26 -0.84
C LEU A 85 4.38 -11.00 -0.15
N GLU A 86 4.55 -12.29 -0.48
CA GLU A 86 5.68 -13.09 0.01
C GLU A 86 7.02 -12.52 -0.49
N SER A 87 7.05 -12.03 -1.74
CA SER A 87 8.24 -11.38 -2.31
C SER A 87 8.61 -10.10 -1.57
N VAL A 88 7.62 -9.31 -1.08
CA VAL A 88 7.90 -8.13 -0.25
C VAL A 88 8.44 -8.56 1.13
N GLN A 89 7.86 -9.57 1.76
CA GLN A 89 8.38 -10.08 3.04
C GLN A 89 9.83 -10.51 2.94
N ASN A 90 10.19 -11.18 1.86
CA ASN A 90 11.53 -11.71 1.61
C ASN A 90 12.50 -10.66 1.04
N GLY A 91 12.05 -9.44 0.70
CA GLY A 91 12.87 -8.34 0.19
C GLY A 91 13.27 -8.46 -1.28
N PHE A 92 12.62 -9.33 -2.06
CA PHE A 92 12.79 -9.38 -3.53
C PHE A 92 12.04 -8.25 -4.24
N VAL A 93 10.96 -7.77 -3.63
CA VAL A 93 10.18 -6.59 -4.01
C VAL A 93 10.18 -5.65 -2.83
N ASP A 94 10.30 -4.34 -3.06
CA ASP A 94 10.31 -3.36 -1.99
C ASP A 94 8.91 -2.92 -1.58
N ILE A 95 7.99 -2.74 -2.54
CA ILE A 95 6.63 -2.24 -2.29
C ILE A 95 5.61 -3.08 -3.04
N SER A 96 4.49 -3.39 -2.38
CA SER A 96 3.31 -3.91 -3.08
C SER A 96 2.02 -3.28 -2.57
N SER A 97 0.97 -3.41 -3.40
CA SER A 97 -0.39 -3.00 -3.07
C SER A 97 -1.35 -4.14 -3.39
N ASN A 98 -2.12 -4.56 -2.39
CA ASN A 98 -3.08 -5.65 -2.52
C ASN A 98 -4.37 -5.34 -1.75
N ALA A 99 -5.47 -6.00 -2.10
CA ALA A 99 -6.70 -5.90 -1.35
C ALA A 99 -6.49 -6.32 0.11
N THR A 100 -7.12 -5.63 1.06
CA THR A 100 -7.09 -5.94 2.51
C THR A 100 -7.28 -7.43 2.78
N ALA A 101 -8.19 -8.06 2.07
CA ALA A 101 -8.48 -9.49 2.16
C ALA A 101 -7.28 -10.43 1.91
N GLN A 102 -6.24 -9.98 1.22
CA GLN A 102 -5.06 -10.83 0.94
C GLN A 102 -4.09 -10.86 2.13
N PHE A 103 -4.17 -9.88 3.03
CA PHE A 103 -3.31 -9.80 4.20
C PHE A 103 -3.77 -10.69 5.35
N SER A 104 -5.01 -11.20 5.32
CA SER A 104 -5.53 -12.13 6.34
C SER A 104 -4.78 -13.47 6.42
N VAL A 105 -3.93 -13.78 5.45
CA VAL A 105 -3.01 -14.94 5.52
C VAL A 105 -1.83 -14.70 6.45
N PHE A 106 -1.55 -13.44 6.78
CA PHE A 106 -0.48 -13.04 7.70
C PHE A 106 -1.02 -12.68 9.07
N ASP A 107 -2.08 -11.85 9.11
CA ASP A 107 -2.69 -11.35 10.35
C ASP A 107 -4.08 -10.75 10.08
N ASP A 108 -4.98 -10.86 11.05
CA ASP A 108 -6.37 -10.42 10.93
C ASP A 108 -6.63 -8.97 11.33
N SER A 109 -5.61 -8.18 11.65
CA SER A 109 -5.75 -6.78 12.12
C SER A 109 -6.60 -5.92 11.18
N PHE A 110 -6.54 -6.16 9.86
CA PHE A 110 -7.32 -5.42 8.86
C PHE A 110 -8.56 -6.16 8.36
N ALA A 111 -8.90 -7.31 8.94
CA ALA A 111 -10.08 -8.09 8.52
C ALA A 111 -11.40 -7.30 8.64
N PHE A 112 -11.48 -6.37 9.60
CA PHE A 112 -12.65 -5.48 9.77
C PHE A 112 -12.97 -4.66 8.52
N ALA A 113 -11.97 -4.31 7.69
CA ALA A 113 -12.15 -3.54 6.47
C ALA A 113 -12.85 -4.33 5.33
N ASP A 114 -12.87 -5.66 5.45
CA ASP A 114 -13.58 -6.56 4.53
C ASP A 114 -14.96 -7.01 5.06
N LEU A 115 -15.37 -6.53 6.24
CA LEU A 115 -16.72 -6.81 6.75
C LEU A 115 -17.77 -6.18 5.82
N PRO A 116 -18.77 -6.96 5.39
CA PRO A 116 -19.83 -6.45 4.54
C PRO A 116 -20.55 -5.26 5.18
N TYR A 117 -20.74 -4.20 4.40
CA TYR A 117 -21.45 -2.97 4.79
C TYR A 117 -20.79 -2.15 5.93
N ALA A 118 -19.57 -2.52 6.38
CA ALA A 118 -18.86 -1.78 7.43
C ALA A 118 -18.40 -0.39 6.97
N VAL A 119 -18.10 -0.23 5.69
CA VAL A 119 -17.69 1.05 5.08
C VAL A 119 -18.76 1.48 4.07
N PRO A 120 -19.77 2.28 4.45
CA PRO A 120 -20.95 2.53 3.63
C PRO A 120 -20.78 3.61 2.55
N SER A 121 -19.68 4.37 2.56
CA SER A 121 -19.45 5.47 1.60
C SER A 121 -17.97 5.82 1.45
N TRP A 122 -17.65 6.61 0.42
CA TRP A 122 -16.33 7.21 0.25
C TRP A 122 -15.93 8.09 1.45
N ASP A 123 -16.86 8.91 1.95
CA ASP A 123 -16.60 9.74 3.12
C ASP A 123 -16.29 8.91 4.37
N ALA A 124 -17.02 7.80 4.57
CA ALA A 124 -16.73 6.85 5.65
C ALA A 124 -15.34 6.21 5.49
N ALA A 125 -14.94 5.84 4.28
CA ALA A 125 -13.61 5.31 3.99
C ALA A 125 -12.52 6.33 4.31
N MET A 126 -12.67 7.57 3.85
CA MET A 126 -11.69 8.64 4.13
C MET A 126 -11.56 8.98 5.62
N LYS A 127 -12.67 8.92 6.37
CA LYS A 127 -12.65 9.06 7.84
C LYS A 127 -11.96 7.86 8.51
N LEU A 128 -12.25 6.65 8.04
CA LEU A 128 -11.63 5.43 8.54
C LEU A 128 -10.10 5.46 8.37
N PHE A 129 -9.59 5.87 7.21
CA PHE A 129 -8.15 5.94 6.94
C PHE A 129 -7.39 6.92 7.86
N LYS A 130 -8.09 7.91 8.43
CA LYS A 130 -7.55 8.90 9.35
C LYS A 130 -7.88 8.63 10.81
N SER A 131 -8.58 7.53 11.12
CA SER A 131 -9.06 7.22 12.46
C SER A 131 -7.98 6.59 13.34
N ASP A 132 -8.17 6.71 14.65
CA ASP A 132 -7.35 6.00 15.64
C ASP A 132 -7.45 4.49 15.48
N LEU A 133 -8.61 3.97 15.06
CA LEU A 133 -8.78 2.55 14.75
C LEU A 133 -7.80 2.09 13.67
N TRP A 134 -7.70 2.83 12.55
CA TRP A 134 -6.76 2.48 11.47
C TRP A 134 -5.31 2.49 11.94
N LYS A 135 -4.95 3.50 12.72
CA LYS A 135 -3.62 3.61 13.33
C LYS A 135 -3.33 2.44 14.28
N GLU A 136 -4.24 2.14 15.20
CA GLU A 136 -4.10 1.01 16.13
C GLU A 136 -3.94 -0.32 15.40
N GLN A 137 -4.75 -0.57 14.36
CA GLN A 137 -4.65 -1.81 13.57
C GLN A 137 -3.36 -1.85 12.74
N THR A 138 -2.86 -0.70 12.28
CA THR A 138 -1.53 -0.60 11.65
C THR A 138 -0.42 -1.02 12.60
N GLU A 139 -0.44 -0.51 13.83
CA GLU A 139 0.54 -0.86 14.86
C GLU A 139 0.48 -2.36 15.23
N LYS A 140 -0.71 -2.92 15.37
CA LYS A 140 -0.92 -4.36 15.61
C LYS A 140 -0.38 -5.21 14.47
N PHE A 141 -0.71 -4.85 13.24
CA PHE A 141 -0.23 -5.57 12.06
C PHE A 141 1.30 -5.52 11.95
N GLU A 142 1.93 -4.35 12.12
CA GLU A 142 3.39 -4.23 12.07
C GLU A 142 4.09 -4.99 13.22
N ALA A 143 3.43 -5.16 14.35
CA ALA A 143 3.93 -5.99 15.45
C ALA A 143 3.82 -7.49 15.15
N ALA A 144 2.70 -7.91 14.53
CA ALA A 144 2.48 -9.32 14.14
C ALA A 144 3.33 -9.72 12.92
N VAL A 145 3.58 -8.79 12.00
CA VAL A 145 4.32 -9.01 10.75
C VAL A 145 5.51 -8.04 10.66
N PRO A 146 6.56 -8.23 11.47
CA PRO A 146 7.66 -7.27 11.64
C PRO A 146 8.53 -7.08 10.39
N THR A 147 8.32 -7.89 9.35
CA THR A 147 9.00 -7.79 8.05
C THR A 147 8.38 -6.74 7.13
N LEU A 148 7.20 -6.23 7.46
CA LEU A 148 6.47 -5.27 6.65
C LEU A 148 6.30 -3.92 7.36
N LYS A 149 6.39 -2.84 6.59
CA LYS A 149 5.99 -1.48 6.94
C LYS A 149 4.69 -1.15 6.21
N VAL A 150 3.68 -0.73 6.96
CA VAL A 150 2.40 -0.28 6.38
C VAL A 150 2.54 1.13 5.83
N LEU A 151 2.02 1.33 4.62
CA LEU A 151 1.93 2.62 3.94
C LEU A 151 0.46 3.11 3.96
N PRO A 152 0.19 4.38 3.63
CA PRO A 152 -1.17 4.89 3.55
C PRO A 152 -2.07 4.04 2.64
N PRO A 153 -3.31 3.73 3.05
CA PRO A 153 -4.26 2.97 2.25
C PRO A 153 -4.84 3.80 1.10
N VAL A 154 -5.33 3.12 0.08
CA VAL A 154 -5.97 3.75 -1.08
C VAL A 154 -7.32 3.09 -1.36
N GLY A 155 -8.34 3.91 -1.67
CA GLY A 155 -9.61 3.40 -2.20
C GLY A 155 -9.44 2.93 -3.65
N ALA A 156 -9.83 1.69 -3.92
CA ALA A 156 -9.60 1.03 -5.21
C ALA A 156 -10.86 0.99 -6.09
N GLY A 157 -11.35 2.16 -6.52
CA GLY A 157 -12.46 2.24 -7.47
C GLY A 157 -13.86 2.05 -6.89
N GLY A 158 -14.03 2.11 -5.55
CA GLY A 158 -15.32 2.11 -4.88
C GLY A 158 -15.82 0.74 -4.48
N PHE A 159 -17.15 0.53 -4.58
CA PHE A 159 -17.78 -0.69 -4.09
C PHE A 159 -17.64 -1.87 -5.06
N ARG A 160 -17.53 -3.07 -4.49
CA ARG A 160 -17.55 -4.32 -5.25
C ARG A 160 -18.98 -4.65 -5.68
N LEU A 161 -19.13 -5.07 -6.93
CA LEU A 161 -20.34 -5.65 -7.49
C LEU A 161 -20.18 -7.17 -7.58
N LEU A 162 -21.31 -7.86 -7.56
CA LEU A 162 -21.35 -9.30 -7.81
C LEU A 162 -21.54 -9.53 -9.32
N TRP A 163 -20.60 -10.26 -9.93
CA TRP A 163 -20.56 -10.52 -11.36
C TRP A 163 -20.66 -12.04 -11.60
N ASN A 164 -21.41 -12.44 -12.63
CA ASN A 164 -21.46 -13.84 -13.05
C ASN A 164 -21.78 -13.99 -14.54
N ASP A 165 -21.54 -15.17 -15.10
CA ASP A 165 -21.80 -15.52 -16.51
C ASP A 165 -23.11 -16.30 -16.72
N ASP A 166 -23.77 -16.75 -15.64
CA ASP A 166 -24.91 -17.66 -15.70
C ASP A 166 -26.27 -16.94 -15.79
N ARG A 167 -26.66 -16.14 -14.77
CA ARG A 167 -28.00 -15.56 -14.67
C ARG A 167 -28.04 -14.23 -13.91
N PRO A 168 -29.09 -13.39 -14.13
CA PRO A 168 -29.34 -12.23 -13.28
C PRO A 168 -29.62 -12.64 -11.83
N LEU A 169 -29.01 -11.94 -10.87
CA LEU A 169 -29.21 -12.14 -9.44
C LEU A 169 -30.00 -10.96 -8.87
N LYS A 170 -31.18 -11.21 -8.31
CA LYS A 170 -32.07 -10.19 -7.73
C LYS A 170 -32.20 -10.32 -6.23
N THR A 171 -32.02 -11.52 -5.70
CA THR A 171 -32.11 -11.86 -4.28
C THR A 171 -30.93 -12.73 -3.86
N PRO A 172 -30.59 -12.82 -2.57
CA PRO A 172 -29.58 -13.76 -2.10
C PRO A 172 -29.87 -15.23 -2.48
N ALA A 173 -31.13 -15.61 -2.62
CA ALA A 173 -31.51 -16.96 -3.03
C ALA A 173 -31.07 -17.31 -4.46
N ASP A 174 -30.93 -16.31 -5.34
CA ASP A 174 -30.47 -16.52 -6.72
C ASP A 174 -28.98 -16.91 -6.80
N VAL A 175 -28.23 -16.69 -5.71
CA VAL A 175 -26.81 -17.08 -5.59
C VAL A 175 -26.65 -18.58 -5.35
N ASN A 176 -27.72 -19.24 -4.90
CA ASN A 176 -27.68 -20.66 -4.56
C ASN A 176 -27.13 -21.53 -5.71
N GLY A 177 -26.16 -22.37 -5.37
CA GLY A 177 -25.54 -23.31 -6.30
C GLY A 177 -24.42 -22.71 -7.16
N LEU A 178 -24.32 -21.38 -7.28
CA LEU A 178 -23.26 -20.75 -8.05
C LEU A 178 -21.91 -20.82 -7.31
N LYS A 179 -20.86 -20.99 -8.10
CA LYS A 179 -19.46 -21.02 -7.64
C LYS A 179 -18.84 -19.65 -7.87
N PHE A 180 -18.37 -19.03 -6.81
CA PHE A 180 -17.75 -17.71 -6.89
C PHE A 180 -16.28 -17.75 -6.55
N ARG A 181 -15.47 -17.11 -7.38
CA ARG A 181 -14.12 -16.79 -6.96
C ARG A 181 -14.15 -15.93 -5.72
N SER A 182 -13.41 -16.34 -4.72
CA SER A 182 -13.14 -15.56 -3.51
C SER A 182 -11.63 -15.30 -3.36
N THR A 183 -11.29 -14.37 -2.47
CA THR A 183 -9.95 -14.29 -1.90
C THR A 183 -9.76 -15.41 -0.87
N ARG A 184 -8.56 -15.55 -0.31
CA ARG A 184 -8.29 -16.47 0.80
C ARG A 184 -8.89 -16.01 2.13
N SER A 185 -9.37 -14.75 2.21
CA SER A 185 -10.00 -14.19 3.41
C SER A 185 -11.16 -15.04 3.91
N PRO A 186 -11.18 -15.44 5.20
CA PRO A 186 -12.31 -16.13 5.81
C PRO A 186 -13.61 -15.33 5.71
N ILE A 187 -13.55 -14.00 5.83
CA ILE A 187 -14.71 -13.09 5.73
C ILE A 187 -15.30 -13.14 4.32
N GLY A 188 -14.46 -13.02 3.29
CA GLY A 188 -14.91 -13.09 1.90
C GLY A 188 -15.58 -14.43 1.57
N GLN A 189 -15.04 -15.53 2.09
CA GLN A 189 -15.63 -16.85 1.92
C GLN A 189 -16.95 -16.99 2.71
N ALA A 190 -17.01 -16.48 3.94
CA ALA A 190 -18.22 -16.50 4.77
C ALA A 190 -19.36 -15.70 4.12
N LEU A 191 -19.07 -14.57 3.47
CA LEU A 191 -20.07 -13.80 2.74
C LEU A 191 -20.77 -14.61 1.65
N PHE A 192 -20.01 -15.31 0.80
CA PHE A 192 -20.60 -16.17 -0.24
C PHE A 192 -21.41 -17.31 0.36
N LYS A 193 -20.91 -17.96 1.43
CA LYS A 193 -21.64 -19.01 2.13
C LYS A 193 -22.96 -18.50 2.74
N ALA A 194 -22.98 -17.28 3.29
CA ALA A 194 -24.19 -16.65 3.80
C ALA A 194 -25.23 -16.36 2.71
N TRP A 195 -24.80 -16.20 1.47
CA TRP A 195 -25.67 -16.07 0.29
C TRP A 195 -26.01 -17.43 -0.35
N ASN A 196 -25.63 -18.55 0.26
CA ASN A 196 -25.73 -19.92 -0.28
C ASN A 196 -24.95 -20.16 -1.58
N GLY A 197 -23.92 -19.37 -1.84
CA GLY A 197 -22.96 -19.59 -2.90
C GLY A 197 -21.77 -20.45 -2.46
N ASN A 198 -21.02 -20.96 -3.43
CA ASN A 198 -19.86 -21.82 -3.21
C ASN A 198 -18.57 -21.00 -3.46
N PRO A 199 -17.87 -20.52 -2.41
CA PRO A 199 -16.62 -19.78 -2.58
C PRO A 199 -15.47 -20.70 -2.98
N THR A 200 -14.72 -20.30 -4.01
CA THR A 200 -13.49 -20.96 -4.46
C THR A 200 -12.34 -19.97 -4.34
N PRO A 201 -11.41 -20.12 -3.37
CA PRO A 201 -10.29 -19.21 -3.20
C PRO A 201 -9.21 -19.47 -4.26
N ILE A 202 -9.11 -18.56 -5.22
CA ILE A 202 -8.10 -18.54 -6.28
C ILE A 202 -7.55 -17.12 -6.50
N SER A 203 -6.36 -17.01 -7.12
CA SER A 203 -5.77 -15.73 -7.48
C SER A 203 -6.70 -14.92 -8.39
N PHE A 204 -6.64 -13.59 -8.27
CA PHE A 204 -7.39 -12.70 -9.14
C PHE A 204 -7.01 -12.91 -10.62
N PHE A 205 -5.73 -13.06 -10.92
CA PHE A 205 -5.21 -13.20 -12.28
C PHE A 205 -5.52 -14.56 -12.93
N GLU A 206 -5.91 -15.56 -12.15
CA GLU A 206 -6.35 -16.87 -12.64
C GLU A 206 -7.86 -16.92 -12.87
N THR A 207 -8.61 -15.90 -12.38
CA THR A 207 -10.07 -15.94 -12.34
C THR A 207 -10.71 -15.94 -13.72
N GLN A 208 -10.17 -15.18 -14.69
CA GLN A 208 -10.75 -15.13 -16.03
C GLN A 208 -10.72 -16.49 -16.71
N GLU A 209 -9.60 -17.20 -16.59
CA GLU A 209 -9.47 -18.55 -17.13
C GLU A 209 -10.34 -19.56 -16.37
N ALA A 210 -10.44 -19.39 -15.04
CA ALA A 210 -11.32 -20.22 -14.21
C ALA A 210 -12.80 -20.07 -14.59
N ILE A 211 -13.26 -18.88 -14.97
CA ILE A 211 -14.61 -18.63 -15.49
C ILE A 211 -14.79 -19.32 -16.85
N LYS A 212 -13.86 -19.14 -17.79
CA LYS A 212 -13.91 -19.79 -19.11
C LYS A 212 -14.03 -21.30 -19.03
N ASN A 213 -13.33 -21.89 -18.06
CA ASN A 213 -13.31 -23.33 -17.86
C ASN A 213 -14.43 -23.85 -16.93
N GLY A 214 -15.35 -22.99 -16.48
CA GLY A 214 -16.46 -23.35 -15.60
C GLY A 214 -16.03 -23.81 -14.20
N VAL A 215 -14.82 -23.45 -13.74
CA VAL A 215 -14.36 -23.70 -12.37
C VAL A 215 -15.13 -22.82 -11.40
N VAL A 216 -15.37 -21.56 -11.79
CA VAL A 216 -16.21 -20.58 -11.09
C VAL A 216 -17.15 -19.91 -12.09
N ASP A 217 -18.31 -19.46 -11.61
CA ASP A 217 -19.33 -18.80 -12.42
C ASP A 217 -19.22 -17.26 -12.32
N GLY A 218 -18.43 -16.74 -11.38
CA GLY A 218 -18.28 -15.30 -11.21
C GLY A 218 -17.39 -14.89 -10.05
N PHE A 219 -17.46 -13.61 -9.69
CA PHE A 219 -16.64 -13.03 -8.63
C PHE A 219 -17.26 -11.74 -8.04
N HIS A 220 -16.66 -11.23 -6.97
CA HIS A 220 -17.07 -10.02 -6.28
C HIS A 220 -15.94 -8.98 -6.34
N VAL A 221 -16.03 -8.05 -7.31
CA VAL A 221 -14.96 -7.09 -7.65
C VAL A 221 -15.56 -5.75 -8.10
N GLN A 222 -14.82 -4.67 -7.92
CA GLN A 222 -15.23 -3.33 -8.33
C GLN A 222 -15.24 -3.18 -9.87
N PRO A 223 -16.14 -2.34 -10.42
CA PRO A 223 -16.34 -2.22 -11.88
C PRO A 223 -15.10 -1.86 -12.67
N ILE A 224 -14.27 -0.94 -12.16
CA ILE A 224 -13.07 -0.50 -12.87
C ILE A 224 -12.09 -1.65 -13.15
N TRP A 225 -11.91 -2.57 -12.20
CA TRP A 225 -11.05 -3.72 -12.38
C TRP A 225 -11.66 -4.73 -13.36
N THR A 226 -12.99 -4.97 -13.25
CA THR A 226 -13.71 -5.85 -14.19
C THR A 226 -13.51 -5.37 -15.63
N TYR A 227 -13.66 -4.06 -15.87
CA TYR A 227 -13.49 -3.48 -17.20
C TYR A 227 -12.03 -3.47 -17.67
N LYS A 228 -11.09 -3.02 -16.82
CA LYS A 228 -9.68 -2.85 -17.20
C LYS A 228 -8.94 -4.18 -17.43
N PHE A 229 -9.40 -5.25 -16.80
CA PHE A 229 -8.87 -6.61 -17.01
C PHE A 229 -9.73 -7.44 -17.99
N ASN A 230 -10.64 -6.80 -18.75
CA ASN A 230 -11.44 -7.41 -19.80
C ASN A 230 -12.34 -8.58 -19.34
N PHE A 231 -12.80 -8.59 -18.09
CA PHE A 231 -13.71 -9.63 -17.59
C PHE A 231 -15.10 -9.56 -18.24
N GLN A 232 -15.49 -8.43 -18.87
CA GLN A 232 -16.71 -8.32 -19.66
C GLN A 232 -16.74 -9.27 -20.86
N GLU A 233 -15.60 -9.86 -21.25
CA GLU A 233 -15.56 -10.88 -22.29
C GLU A 233 -16.12 -12.22 -21.83
N VAL A 234 -16.10 -12.49 -20.51
CA VAL A 234 -16.51 -13.76 -19.92
C VAL A 234 -17.68 -13.64 -18.95
N LEU A 235 -18.02 -12.44 -18.48
CA LEU A 235 -19.12 -12.18 -17.55
C LEU A 235 -20.28 -11.47 -18.27
N LYS A 236 -21.50 -11.88 -17.95
CA LYS A 236 -22.73 -11.37 -18.62
C LYS A 236 -23.62 -10.54 -17.71
N HIS A 237 -23.53 -10.75 -16.41
CA HIS A 237 -24.45 -10.17 -15.43
C HIS A 237 -23.70 -9.45 -14.32
N ALA A 238 -24.21 -8.28 -13.94
CA ALA A 238 -23.71 -7.49 -12.82
C ALA A 238 -24.85 -7.22 -11.83
N THR A 239 -24.63 -7.44 -10.56
CA THR A 239 -25.56 -7.12 -9.49
C THR A 239 -24.94 -6.13 -8.53
N LYS A 240 -25.60 -4.98 -8.37
CA LYS A 240 -25.17 -3.94 -7.45
C LYS A 240 -25.53 -4.35 -6.01
N VAL A 241 -24.56 -4.87 -5.29
CA VAL A 241 -24.72 -5.28 -3.87
C VAL A 241 -24.04 -4.27 -2.93
N ASP A 242 -23.05 -3.51 -3.40
CA ASP A 242 -22.28 -2.49 -2.66
C ASP A 242 -21.86 -2.95 -1.26
N SER A 243 -21.57 -4.23 -1.09
CA SER A 243 -21.37 -4.84 0.22
C SER A 243 -19.97 -4.59 0.80
N ILE A 244 -18.95 -4.37 -0.04
CA ILE A 244 -17.58 -4.10 0.40
C ILE A 244 -17.02 -2.91 -0.38
N PHE A 245 -16.55 -1.90 0.34
CA PHE A 245 -15.73 -0.84 -0.24
C PHE A 245 -14.33 -1.39 -0.52
N ALA A 246 -13.86 -1.30 -1.77
CA ALA A 246 -12.57 -1.86 -2.14
C ALA A 246 -11.43 -0.97 -1.63
N ILE A 247 -10.61 -1.51 -0.74
CA ILE A 247 -9.43 -0.87 -0.18
C ILE A 247 -8.20 -1.63 -0.66
N GLN A 248 -7.21 -0.89 -1.17
CA GLN A 248 -5.87 -1.41 -1.37
C GLN A 248 -5.01 -1.04 -0.17
N PHE A 249 -4.43 -2.06 0.42
CA PHE A 249 -3.49 -1.97 1.51
C PHE A 249 -2.08 -2.03 0.94
N GLN A 250 -1.28 -1.02 1.24
CA GLN A 250 0.06 -0.87 0.68
C GLN A 250 1.10 -1.19 1.75
N VAL A 251 2.10 -1.97 1.37
CA VAL A 251 3.19 -2.36 2.27
C VAL A 251 4.55 -2.21 1.61
N MET A 252 5.54 -1.94 2.44
CA MET A 252 6.96 -1.92 2.07
C MET A 252 7.74 -2.94 2.90
N ASN A 253 8.78 -3.53 2.31
CA ASN A 253 9.73 -4.34 3.05
C ASN A 253 10.36 -3.52 4.20
N LYS A 254 10.36 -4.05 5.42
CA LYS A 254 10.81 -3.33 6.61
C LYS A 254 12.30 -3.00 6.57
N ASN A 255 13.13 -3.86 5.98
CA ASN A 255 14.57 -3.59 5.84
C ASN A 255 14.82 -2.44 4.86
N THR A 256 14.06 -2.39 3.75
CA THR A 256 14.12 -1.24 2.82
C THR A 256 13.70 0.05 3.51
N TRP A 257 12.60 0.02 4.28
CA TRP A 257 12.18 1.17 5.09
C TRP A 257 13.26 1.63 6.06
N ASN A 258 13.84 0.72 6.84
CA ASN A 258 14.86 1.02 7.84
C ASN A 258 16.18 1.49 7.23
N ALA A 259 16.47 1.13 5.97
CA ALA A 259 17.64 1.62 5.24
C ALA A 259 17.49 3.06 4.73
N MET A 260 16.26 3.60 4.71
CA MET A 260 16.04 5.01 4.35
C MET A 260 16.48 5.93 5.48
N PRO A 261 17.19 7.02 5.19
CA PRO A 261 17.43 8.09 6.16
C PRO A 261 16.11 8.68 6.67
N PRO A 262 16.06 9.19 7.92
CA PRO A 262 14.81 9.71 8.52
C PRO A 262 14.10 10.77 7.67
N GLU A 263 14.85 11.65 6.99
CA GLU A 263 14.29 12.65 6.10
C GLU A 263 13.59 12.03 4.87
N TYR A 264 14.14 10.91 4.34
CA TYR A 264 13.49 10.15 3.26
C TYR A 264 12.23 9.45 3.73
N GLN A 265 12.25 8.85 4.94
CA GLN A 265 11.06 8.21 5.51
C GLN A 265 9.93 9.22 5.70
N THR A 266 10.23 10.40 6.23
CA THR A 266 9.25 11.48 6.41
C THR A 266 8.69 11.93 5.07
N ALA A 267 9.55 12.30 4.12
CA ALA A 267 9.14 12.76 2.79
C ALA A 267 8.37 11.68 2.02
N PHE A 268 8.73 10.40 2.17
CA PHE A 268 8.00 9.28 1.55
C PHE A 268 6.57 9.17 2.10
N MET A 269 6.39 9.20 3.42
CA MET A 269 5.06 9.12 4.02
C MET A 269 4.18 10.32 3.67
N GLU A 270 4.74 11.53 3.68
CA GLU A 270 4.02 12.73 3.25
C GLU A 270 3.61 12.65 1.77
N ALA A 271 4.54 12.22 0.90
CA ALA A 271 4.24 12.01 -0.51
C ALA A 271 3.15 10.93 -0.72
N ALA A 272 3.22 9.82 0.01
CA ALA A 272 2.24 8.74 -0.07
C ALA A 272 0.85 9.15 0.43
N GLN A 273 0.74 10.09 1.36
CA GLN A 273 -0.54 10.64 1.83
C GLN A 273 -1.20 11.60 0.83
N ILE A 274 -0.41 12.26 -0.02
CA ILE A 274 -0.87 13.23 -1.03
C ILE A 274 -1.21 12.53 -2.35
N ALA A 275 -0.51 11.44 -2.65
CA ALA A 275 -0.57 10.74 -3.93
C ALA A 275 -1.87 9.98 -4.13
#